data_20fa0ea54dfe23d816e9d7b0fba197ef
#
_entry.id   20fa0ea54dfe23d816e9d7b0fba197ef
#
_cell.length_a   1.000
_cell.length_b   1.000
_cell.length_c   1.000
_cell.angle_alpha   90.00
_cell.angle_beta   90.00
_cell.angle_gamma   90.00
#
_symmetry.space_group_name_H-M   'P 1'
#
loop_
_entity.id
_entity.type
_entity.pdbx_description
1 polymer ?
#
loop_
_entity_poly.entity_id
_entity_poly.type
_entity_poly.pdbx_seq_one_letter_code
_entity_poly.pdbx_strand_id
1 'polypeptide(L)'
;CINGGLEPEQAYRLSDFYILKMDSCTSVREVADLHHLMAKDFTGKMLLQKKSSVLSKPVIECINYIYVHIKERITIQDLADHTGLSCNYLSRIFKQNLGVSISDYIREQKIEKATHLLRYSDQSIVDIAAYLSFSSQSHFIQIFEGYIGLTPKKYRDKYYKSMW
;
A
#
# COMPACT_ATOMS: atom_id res chain seq x y z
N CYS A 1 -2.29 3.07 -20.47
CA CYS A 1 -2.98 2.73 -19.19
C CYS A 1 -4.45 2.38 -19.45
N ILE A 2 -5.23 3.23 -20.11
CA ILE A 2 -6.64 2.98 -20.47
C ILE A 2 -6.76 1.72 -21.32
N ASN A 3 -5.95 1.56 -22.35
CA ASN A 3 -5.89 0.34 -23.19
C ASN A 3 -5.42 -0.92 -22.41
N GLY A 4 -4.86 -0.74 -21.21
CA GLY A 4 -4.48 -1.82 -20.29
C GLY A 4 -5.57 -2.18 -19.30
N GLY A 5 -6.77 -1.59 -19.41
CA GLY A 5 -7.94 -1.91 -18.61
C GLY A 5 -8.13 -1.00 -17.38
N LEU A 6 -7.33 0.08 -17.23
CA LEU A 6 -7.57 1.04 -16.16
C LEU A 6 -8.77 1.93 -16.51
N GLU A 7 -9.69 2.11 -15.55
CA GLU A 7 -10.82 3.02 -15.72
C GLU A 7 -10.32 4.44 -16.04
N PRO A 8 -10.90 5.14 -17.06
CA PRO A 8 -10.42 6.45 -17.52
C PRO A 8 -10.29 7.46 -16.38
N GLU A 9 -11.27 7.53 -15.49
CA GLU A 9 -11.27 8.47 -14.37
C GLU A 9 -10.12 8.20 -13.38
N GLN A 10 -9.82 6.93 -13.09
CA GLN A 10 -8.71 6.55 -12.23
C GLN A 10 -7.35 6.85 -12.89
N ALA A 11 -7.26 6.62 -14.20
CA ALA A 11 -6.05 6.93 -14.98
C ALA A 11 -5.77 8.43 -14.97
N TYR A 12 -6.78 9.27 -15.18
CA TYR A 12 -6.64 10.74 -15.15
C TYR A 12 -6.26 11.25 -13.76
N ARG A 13 -6.97 10.85 -12.71
CA ARG A 13 -6.65 11.24 -11.32
C ARG A 13 -5.22 10.89 -10.93
N LEU A 14 -4.75 9.70 -11.33
CA LEU A 14 -3.39 9.27 -11.05
C LEU A 14 -2.37 10.09 -11.87
N SER A 15 -2.69 10.40 -13.12
CA SER A 15 -1.87 11.25 -13.97
C SER A 15 -1.73 12.65 -13.37
N ASP A 16 -2.84 13.29 -13.01
CA ASP A 16 -2.85 14.62 -12.41
C ASP A 16 -2.03 14.66 -11.10
N PHE A 17 -2.17 13.63 -10.27
CA PHE A 17 -1.37 13.52 -9.06
C PHE A 17 0.14 13.50 -9.34
N TYR A 18 0.57 12.75 -10.36
CA TYR A 18 1.99 12.67 -10.72
C TYR A 18 2.48 13.92 -11.44
N ILE A 19 1.64 14.59 -12.23
CA ILE A 19 1.96 15.88 -12.85
C ILE A 19 2.24 16.94 -11.78
N LEU A 20 1.34 17.08 -10.80
CA LEU A 20 1.54 18.02 -9.68
C LEU A 20 2.79 17.71 -8.84
N LYS A 21 3.12 16.44 -8.66
CA LYS A 21 4.38 16.06 -8.01
C LYS A 21 5.60 16.35 -8.85
N MET A 22 5.50 16.23 -10.16
CA MET A 22 6.60 16.50 -11.08
C MET A 22 6.97 17.98 -11.09
N ASP A 23 5.99 18.86 -10.98
CA ASP A 23 6.19 20.32 -10.87
C ASP A 23 6.96 20.73 -9.60
N SER A 24 6.96 19.89 -8.57
CA SER A 24 7.72 20.11 -7.33
C SER A 24 9.13 19.52 -7.34
N CYS A 25 9.51 18.78 -8.39
CA CYS A 25 10.85 18.21 -8.52
C CYS A 25 11.88 19.29 -8.90
N THR A 26 13.00 19.28 -8.20
CA THR A 26 14.09 20.28 -8.39
C THR A 26 15.31 19.70 -9.10
N SER A 27 15.35 18.36 -9.29
CA SER A 27 16.45 17.67 -9.96
C SER A 27 15.99 16.60 -10.94
N VAL A 28 16.84 16.32 -11.95
CA VAL A 28 16.59 15.25 -12.92
C VAL A 28 16.46 13.88 -12.25
N ARG A 29 17.18 13.68 -11.15
CA ARG A 29 17.13 12.43 -10.37
C ARG A 29 15.78 12.24 -9.68
N GLU A 30 15.21 13.30 -9.12
CA GLU A 30 13.85 13.27 -8.51
C GLU A 30 12.79 12.95 -9.56
N VAL A 31 12.91 13.55 -10.74
CA VAL A 31 12.01 13.26 -11.87
C VAL A 31 12.11 11.78 -12.28
N ALA A 32 13.32 11.23 -12.38
CA ALA A 32 13.54 9.82 -12.74
C ALA A 32 12.95 8.86 -11.66
N ASP A 33 13.17 9.15 -10.38
CA ASP A 33 12.64 8.37 -9.27
C ASP A 33 11.10 8.45 -9.20
N LEU A 34 10.54 9.64 -9.44
CA LEU A 34 9.09 9.85 -9.51
C LEU A 34 8.47 9.12 -10.70
N HIS A 35 9.12 9.13 -11.85
CA HIS A 35 8.70 8.39 -13.04
C HIS A 35 8.69 6.88 -12.78
N HIS A 36 9.71 6.36 -12.09
CA HIS A 36 9.76 4.95 -11.72
C HIS A 36 8.61 4.58 -10.76
N LEU A 37 8.32 5.44 -9.78
CA LEU A 37 7.20 5.27 -8.86
C LEU A 37 5.85 5.31 -9.61
N MET A 38 5.68 6.27 -10.52
CA MET A 38 4.50 6.37 -11.37
C MET A 38 4.29 5.11 -12.20
N ALA A 39 5.35 4.61 -12.85
CA ALA A 39 5.27 3.39 -13.66
C ALA A 39 4.85 2.18 -12.80
N LYS A 40 5.39 2.05 -11.59
CA LYS A 40 5.05 0.99 -10.64
C LYS A 40 3.59 1.09 -10.20
N ASP A 41 3.09 2.28 -9.89
CA ASP A 41 1.70 2.50 -9.48
C ASP A 41 0.71 2.21 -10.61
N PHE A 42 1.00 2.67 -11.83
CA PHE A 42 0.14 2.40 -12.98
C PHE A 42 0.12 0.90 -13.31
N THR A 43 1.29 0.24 -13.35
CA THR A 43 1.38 -1.20 -13.62
C THR A 43 0.73 -2.02 -12.51
N GLY A 44 0.91 -1.66 -11.25
CA GLY A 44 0.27 -2.30 -10.11
C GLY A 44 -1.25 -2.22 -10.20
N LYS A 45 -1.81 -1.05 -10.52
CA LYS A 45 -3.26 -0.87 -10.70
C LYS A 45 -3.79 -1.61 -11.93
N MET A 46 -3.05 -1.64 -13.03
CA MET A 46 -3.41 -2.43 -14.22
C MET A 46 -3.40 -3.92 -13.95
N LEU A 47 -2.41 -4.42 -13.18
CA LEU A 47 -2.34 -5.83 -12.77
C LEU A 47 -3.49 -6.20 -11.83
N LEU A 48 -3.86 -5.31 -10.90
CA LEU A 48 -5.02 -5.48 -10.04
C LEU A 48 -6.31 -5.52 -10.85
N GLN A 49 -6.44 -4.70 -11.88
CA GLN A 49 -7.62 -4.65 -12.74
C GLN A 49 -7.69 -5.84 -13.72
N LYS A 50 -6.56 -6.30 -14.24
CA LYS A 50 -6.49 -7.59 -14.97
C LYS A 50 -6.83 -8.78 -14.06
N LYS A 51 -6.40 -8.74 -12.79
CA LYS A 51 -6.80 -9.71 -11.78
C LYS A 51 -8.26 -9.51 -11.34
N SER A 52 -8.83 -8.31 -11.43
CA SER A 52 -10.22 -8.03 -11.05
C SER A 52 -11.23 -8.70 -12.00
N SER A 53 -10.84 -9.03 -13.22
CA SER A 53 -11.64 -9.95 -14.08
C SER A 53 -11.67 -11.39 -13.51
N VAL A 54 -10.81 -11.71 -12.53
CA VAL A 54 -10.69 -13.02 -11.86
C VAL A 54 -11.03 -12.93 -10.37
N LEU A 55 -10.91 -11.73 -9.76
CA LEU A 55 -11.24 -11.52 -8.34
C LEU A 55 -12.74 -11.34 -8.16
N SER A 56 -13.29 -11.95 -7.13
CA SER A 56 -14.68 -11.74 -6.76
C SER A 56 -14.92 -10.31 -6.25
N LYS A 57 -16.09 -9.73 -6.56
CA LYS A 57 -16.45 -8.37 -6.17
C LYS A 57 -16.21 -8.07 -4.68
N PRO A 58 -16.59 -8.94 -3.71
CA PRO A 58 -16.32 -8.70 -2.30
C PRO A 58 -14.82 -8.58 -1.96
N VAL A 59 -13.96 -9.31 -2.66
CA VAL A 59 -12.50 -9.22 -2.44
C VAL A 59 -11.97 -7.87 -2.92
N ILE A 60 -12.47 -7.36 -4.03
CA ILE A 60 -12.12 -6.02 -4.53
C ILE A 60 -12.57 -4.94 -3.53
N GLU A 61 -13.79 -5.05 -2.99
CA GLU A 61 -14.30 -4.14 -1.95
C GLU A 61 -13.43 -4.15 -0.70
N CYS A 62 -12.99 -5.33 -0.24
CA CYS A 62 -12.04 -5.45 0.87
C CYS A 62 -10.70 -4.76 0.58
N ILE A 63 -10.12 -4.97 -0.60
CA ILE A 63 -8.85 -4.34 -0.99
C ILE A 63 -8.99 -2.81 -0.97
N ASN A 64 -10.07 -2.28 -1.54
CA ASN A 64 -10.35 -0.85 -1.56
C ASN A 64 -10.53 -0.28 -0.14
N TYR A 65 -11.29 -0.99 0.71
CA TYR A 65 -11.46 -0.61 2.11
C TYR A 65 -10.11 -0.57 2.85
N ILE A 66 -9.29 -1.60 2.71
CA ILE A 66 -7.95 -1.67 3.32
C ILE A 66 -7.08 -0.51 2.86
N TYR A 67 -7.11 -0.19 1.57
CA TYR A 67 -6.33 0.91 1.02
C TYR A 67 -6.72 2.27 1.61
N VAL A 68 -8.01 2.55 1.71
CA VAL A 68 -8.53 3.81 2.27
C VAL A 68 -8.23 3.92 3.77
N HIS A 69 -8.39 2.83 4.52
CA HIS A 69 -8.28 2.79 5.98
C HIS A 69 -6.91 2.30 6.48
N ILE A 70 -5.87 2.29 5.63
CA ILE A 70 -4.56 1.70 5.95
C ILE A 70 -3.89 2.30 7.21
N LYS A 71 -4.25 3.53 7.56
CA LYS A 71 -3.77 4.24 8.75
C LYS A 71 -4.51 3.83 10.04
N GLU A 72 -5.58 3.09 9.92
CA GLU A 72 -6.45 2.72 11.02
C GLU A 72 -6.20 1.28 11.46
N ARG A 73 -6.78 0.90 12.59
CA ARG A 73 -6.86 -0.50 12.99
C ARG A 73 -7.99 -1.17 12.22
N ILE A 74 -7.65 -1.99 11.25
CA ILE A 74 -8.60 -2.73 10.42
C ILE A 74 -8.76 -4.14 11.00
N THR A 75 -10.00 -4.57 11.24
CA THR A 75 -10.35 -5.92 11.67
C THR A 75 -11.09 -6.67 10.54
N ILE A 76 -11.16 -7.99 10.65
CA ILE A 76 -11.94 -8.81 9.72
C ILE A 76 -13.44 -8.48 9.85
N GLN A 77 -13.88 -8.08 11.05
CA GLN A 77 -15.27 -7.69 11.29
C GLN A 77 -15.63 -6.42 10.50
N ASP A 78 -14.75 -5.41 10.49
CA ASP A 78 -14.99 -4.17 9.72
C ASP A 78 -15.18 -4.47 8.22
N LEU A 79 -14.40 -5.40 7.68
CA LEU A 79 -14.51 -5.83 6.29
C LEU A 79 -15.77 -6.67 6.04
N ALA A 80 -16.15 -7.51 7.00
CA ALA A 80 -17.37 -8.29 6.93
C ALA A 80 -18.61 -7.39 6.94
N ASP A 81 -18.65 -6.40 7.82
CA ASP A 81 -19.72 -5.41 7.92
C ASP A 81 -19.79 -4.55 6.64
N HIS A 82 -18.64 -4.15 6.09
CA HIS A 82 -18.57 -3.39 4.85
C HIS A 82 -19.07 -4.16 3.63
N THR A 83 -18.79 -5.46 3.55
CA THR A 83 -19.16 -6.30 2.40
C THR A 83 -20.52 -7.00 2.58
N GLY A 84 -21.11 -6.95 3.77
CA GLY A 84 -22.34 -7.69 4.11
C GLY A 84 -22.16 -9.20 4.18
N LEU A 85 -20.92 -9.69 4.34
CA LEU A 85 -20.59 -11.12 4.38
C LEU A 85 -20.14 -11.55 5.77
N SER A 86 -20.26 -12.85 6.07
CA SER A 86 -19.69 -13.38 7.31
C SER A 86 -18.17 -13.41 7.28
N CYS A 87 -17.50 -13.19 8.42
CA CYS A 87 -16.03 -13.21 8.55
C CYS A 87 -15.41 -14.51 8.00
N ASN A 88 -16.05 -15.66 8.26
CA ASN A 88 -15.57 -16.98 7.81
C ASN A 88 -15.62 -17.10 6.28
N TYR A 89 -16.72 -16.69 5.67
CA TYR A 89 -16.88 -16.74 4.23
C TYR A 89 -15.89 -15.78 3.55
N LEU A 90 -15.81 -14.54 4.06
CA LEU A 90 -14.91 -13.52 3.55
C LEU A 90 -13.43 -13.96 3.60
N SER A 91 -12.99 -14.50 4.75
CA SER A 91 -11.62 -15.02 4.93
C SER A 91 -11.29 -16.13 3.93
N ARG A 92 -12.26 -17.03 3.68
CA ARG A 92 -12.10 -18.13 2.72
C ARG A 92 -11.94 -17.62 1.30
N ILE A 93 -12.85 -16.77 0.83
CA ILE A 93 -12.81 -16.28 -0.56
C ILE A 93 -11.60 -15.36 -0.79
N PHE A 94 -11.22 -14.55 0.20
CA PHE A 94 -10.03 -13.70 0.12
C PHE A 94 -8.78 -14.54 -0.07
N LYS A 95 -8.59 -15.58 0.77
CA LYS A 95 -7.46 -16.50 0.66
C LYS A 95 -7.47 -17.29 -0.66
N GLN A 96 -8.63 -17.71 -1.14
CA GLN A 96 -8.77 -18.39 -2.44
C GLN A 96 -8.38 -17.49 -3.62
N ASN A 97 -8.72 -16.19 -3.56
CA ASN A 97 -8.46 -15.24 -4.63
C ASN A 97 -7.01 -14.72 -4.63
N LEU A 98 -6.43 -14.47 -3.44
CA LEU A 98 -5.13 -13.81 -3.30
C LEU A 98 -4.01 -14.71 -2.79
N GLY A 99 -4.33 -15.91 -2.31
CA GLY A 99 -3.36 -16.86 -1.77
C GLY A 99 -2.89 -16.54 -0.34
N VAL A 100 -3.24 -15.38 0.21
CA VAL A 100 -2.82 -14.89 1.53
C VAL A 100 -4.02 -14.61 2.42
N SER A 101 -3.83 -14.61 3.75
CA SER A 101 -4.90 -14.22 4.66
C SER A 101 -5.14 -12.70 4.63
N ILE A 102 -6.36 -12.26 5.00
CA ILE A 102 -6.69 -10.83 5.14
C ILE A 102 -5.72 -10.13 6.09
N SER A 103 -5.41 -10.74 7.22
CA SER A 103 -4.51 -10.15 8.22
C SER A 103 -3.07 -9.99 7.72
N ASP A 104 -2.57 -10.96 6.95
CA ASP A 104 -1.24 -10.89 6.36
C ASP A 104 -1.21 -9.84 5.25
N TYR A 105 -2.26 -9.78 4.43
CA TYR A 105 -2.40 -8.74 3.40
C TYR A 105 -2.39 -7.33 4.01
N ILE A 106 -3.17 -7.10 5.08
CA ILE A 106 -3.16 -5.80 5.79
C ILE A 106 -1.76 -5.46 6.31
N ARG A 107 -1.06 -6.44 6.92
CA ARG A 107 0.32 -6.23 7.41
C ARG A 107 1.27 -5.88 6.28
N GLU A 108 1.23 -6.63 5.19
CA GLU A 108 2.05 -6.38 3.99
C GLU A 108 1.84 -4.96 3.44
N GLN A 109 0.59 -4.52 3.30
CA GLN A 109 0.27 -3.17 2.82
C GLN A 109 0.78 -2.08 3.79
N LYS A 110 0.66 -2.30 5.11
CA LYS A 110 1.22 -1.39 6.11
C LYS A 110 2.75 -1.33 6.05
N ILE A 111 3.41 -2.46 5.86
CA ILE A 111 4.87 -2.51 5.72
C ILE A 111 5.32 -1.83 4.43
N GLU A 112 4.63 -2.03 3.33
CA GLU A 112 4.92 -1.31 2.07
C GLU A 112 4.80 0.20 2.27
N LYS A 113 3.75 0.69 2.93
CA LYS A 113 3.60 2.11 3.28
C LYS A 113 4.71 2.60 4.21
N ALA A 114 5.13 1.77 5.18
CA ALA A 114 6.23 2.10 6.08
C ALA A 114 7.57 2.24 5.34
N THR A 115 7.86 1.37 4.37
CA THR A 115 9.09 1.49 3.56
C THR A 115 9.14 2.82 2.81
N HIS A 116 8.00 3.27 2.29
CA HIS A 116 7.90 4.56 1.63
C HIS A 116 8.16 5.73 2.60
N LEU A 117 7.53 5.70 3.78
CA LEU A 117 7.73 6.75 4.79
C LEU A 117 9.19 6.79 5.29
N LEU A 118 9.81 5.62 5.50
CA LEU A 118 11.21 5.52 5.90
C LEU A 118 12.19 6.07 4.85
N ARG A 119 11.84 6.00 3.57
CA ARG A 119 12.71 6.47 2.47
C ARG A 119 12.56 7.96 2.18
N TYR A 120 11.37 8.51 2.36
CA TYR A 120 11.01 9.83 1.82
C TYR A 120 10.47 10.81 2.87
N SER A 121 10.53 10.47 4.15
CA SER A 121 10.14 11.38 5.23
C SER A 121 11.07 11.28 6.42
N ASP A 122 11.14 12.39 7.20
CA ASP A 122 11.91 12.50 8.45
C ASP A 122 11.14 11.99 9.68
N GLN A 123 9.94 11.43 9.48
CA GLN A 123 9.12 10.92 10.57
C GLN A 123 9.89 9.90 11.40
N SER A 124 9.79 9.99 12.73
CA SER A 124 10.43 9.01 13.59
C SER A 124 9.84 7.61 13.42
N ILE A 125 10.59 6.58 13.78
CA ILE A 125 10.10 5.18 13.73
C ILE A 125 8.87 5.00 14.62
N VAL A 126 8.81 5.74 15.75
CA VAL A 126 7.66 5.75 16.65
C VAL A 126 6.43 6.35 15.96
N ASP A 127 6.60 7.48 15.29
CA ASP A 127 5.50 8.15 14.59
C ASP A 127 4.97 7.32 13.43
N ILE A 128 5.85 6.66 12.66
CA ILE A 128 5.46 5.75 11.58
C ILE A 128 4.66 4.57 12.14
N ALA A 129 5.11 3.97 13.26
CA ALA A 129 4.38 2.89 13.90
C ALA A 129 2.98 3.33 14.37
N ALA A 130 2.88 4.50 14.99
CA ALA A 130 1.62 5.09 15.42
C ALA A 130 0.73 5.45 14.23
N TYR A 131 1.28 6.11 13.21
CA TYR A 131 0.55 6.49 11.98
C TYR A 131 -0.08 5.31 11.25
N LEU A 132 0.58 4.15 11.28
CA LEU A 132 0.08 2.92 10.68
C LEU A 132 -0.69 2.03 11.68
N SER A 133 -1.03 2.56 12.86
CA SER A 133 -1.80 1.87 13.90
C SER A 133 -1.24 0.50 14.30
N PHE A 134 0.08 0.40 14.43
CA PHE A 134 0.68 -0.73 15.12
C PHE A 134 0.49 -0.58 16.63
N SER A 135 0.29 -1.70 17.33
CA SER A 135 0.02 -1.72 18.78
C SER A 135 1.18 -1.16 19.63
N SER A 136 2.41 -1.22 19.11
CA SER A 136 3.60 -0.64 19.71
C SER A 136 4.72 -0.51 18.68
N GLN A 137 5.72 0.33 18.98
CA GLN A 137 6.94 0.42 18.19
C GLN A 137 7.66 -0.94 18.08
N SER A 138 7.75 -1.69 19.18
CA SER A 138 8.41 -3.01 19.19
C SER A 138 7.71 -4.00 18.27
N HIS A 139 6.37 -4.03 18.28
CA HIS A 139 5.58 -4.84 17.38
C HIS A 139 5.80 -4.44 15.92
N PHE A 140 5.82 -3.13 15.62
CA PHE A 140 6.15 -2.64 14.28
C PHE A 140 7.54 -3.11 13.82
N ILE A 141 8.58 -2.95 14.65
CA ILE A 141 9.95 -3.34 14.32
C ILE A 141 10.01 -4.84 13.99
N GLN A 142 9.40 -5.68 14.83
CA GLN A 142 9.38 -7.13 14.63
C GLN A 142 8.71 -7.52 13.31
N ILE A 143 7.54 -6.96 13.03
CA ILE A 143 6.80 -7.24 11.79
C ILE A 143 7.56 -6.72 10.58
N PHE A 144 8.09 -5.51 10.63
CA PHE A 144 8.88 -4.92 9.56
C PHE A 144 10.12 -5.75 9.22
N GLU A 145 10.87 -6.16 10.25
CA GLU A 145 12.06 -6.99 10.06
C GLU A 145 11.71 -8.37 9.49
N GLY A 146 10.58 -8.95 9.91
CA GLY A 146 10.08 -10.22 9.36
C GLY A 146 9.76 -10.16 7.86
N TYR A 147 9.22 -9.03 7.38
CA TYR A 147 8.89 -8.86 5.96
C TYR A 147 10.06 -8.39 5.09
N ILE A 148 10.93 -7.54 5.63
CA ILE A 148 11.96 -6.81 4.86
C ILE A 148 13.36 -7.42 5.06
N GLY A 149 13.58 -8.17 6.14
CA GLY A 149 14.89 -8.70 6.51
C GLY A 149 15.84 -7.68 7.13
N LEU A 150 15.39 -6.44 7.35
CA LEU A 150 16.14 -5.35 7.97
C LEU A 150 15.28 -4.64 9.00
N THR A 151 15.88 -4.16 10.08
CA THR A 151 15.16 -3.29 11.00
C THR A 151 14.81 -1.96 10.32
N PRO A 152 13.74 -1.25 10.74
CA PRO A 152 13.36 0.05 10.18
C PRO A 152 14.51 1.06 10.16
N LYS A 153 15.33 1.07 11.22
CA LYS A 153 16.52 1.95 11.29
C LYS A 153 17.54 1.60 10.22
N LYS A 154 17.95 0.34 10.13
CA LYS A 154 18.90 -0.13 9.09
C LYS A 154 18.36 0.10 7.69
N TYR A 155 17.04 -0.05 7.51
CA TYR A 155 16.39 0.22 6.24
C TYR A 155 16.47 1.70 5.89
N ARG A 156 16.18 2.60 6.83
CA ARG A 156 16.32 4.04 6.65
C ARG A 156 17.76 4.42 6.33
N ASP A 157 18.72 4.01 7.14
CA ASP A 157 20.14 4.34 6.95
C ASP A 157 20.65 3.94 5.56
N LYS A 158 20.12 2.85 5.01
CA LYS A 158 20.50 2.34 3.69
C LYS A 158 19.78 3.02 2.52
N TYR A 159 18.50 3.37 2.69
CA TYR A 159 17.64 3.78 1.58
C TYR A 159 17.05 5.18 1.70
N TYR A 160 17.31 5.87 2.80
CA TYR A 160 16.83 7.24 2.98
C TYR A 160 17.39 8.15 1.90
N LYS A 161 16.50 8.88 1.26
CA LYS A 161 16.85 9.92 0.29
C LYS A 161 16.46 11.26 0.89
N SER A 162 17.48 12.01 1.34
CA SER A 162 17.26 13.41 1.69
C SER A 162 16.65 14.13 0.50
N MET A 163 15.61 14.90 0.72
CA MET A 163 15.00 15.74 -0.31
C MET A 163 15.76 17.07 -0.51
N TRP A 164 17.02 17.14 -0.05
CA TRP A 164 17.89 18.33 -0.19
C TRP A 164 19.12 18.02 -1.02
#